data_618d70668bd29f1c506e137bcc329703
#
_entry.id   618d70668bd29f1c506e137bcc329703
#
_cell.length_a   1.000
_cell.length_b   1.000
_cell.length_c   1.000
_cell.angle_alpha   90.00
_cell.angle_beta   90.00
_cell.angle_gamma   90.00
#
_symmetry.space_group_name_H-M   'P 1'
#
loop_
_entity.id
_entity.type
_entity.pdbx_description
1 polymer ?
#
loop_
_entity_poly.entity_id
_entity_poly.type
_entity_poly.pdbx_seq_one_letter_code
_entity_poly.pdbx_strand_id
1 'polypeptide(L)'
;MFVSQELRKKNIAEYLLYMWQVEDLIRAYDCSLSRIRREYIERFDYTDEQKEEMTDWYGDLLRMMNQEGCREGGHLQINQIVLQQLVELNAQLLSSSKFPFYNSEYYKVLPFIVELRQKTGDRRQETGDRRRETGDGRRETGGRRQEMGDRRQETGDGRQESEIETCFNGLYGVMMLRLQKKEISQNTLHAIKEITTFIGMLSDYYQKDKNEGLEFE
;
A
#
# COMPACT_ATOMS: atom_id res chain seq x y z
N MET A 1 0.15 12.05 -12.17
CA MET A 1 0.37 13.30 -11.47
C MET A 1 -0.93 14.04 -11.17
N PHE A 2 -1.72 14.48 -12.14
CA PHE A 2 -2.95 15.27 -11.92
C PHE A 2 -3.94 14.59 -10.97
N VAL A 3 -4.20 13.29 -11.18
CA VAL A 3 -5.10 12.50 -10.33
C VAL A 3 -4.60 12.44 -8.88
N SER A 4 -3.30 12.23 -8.65
CA SER A 4 -2.75 12.15 -7.28
C SER A 4 -2.90 13.46 -6.51
N GLN A 5 -2.72 14.61 -7.17
CA GLN A 5 -2.89 15.93 -6.54
C GLN A 5 -4.34 16.19 -6.13
N GLU A 6 -5.31 15.79 -6.98
CA GLU A 6 -6.72 15.91 -6.65
C GLU A 6 -7.13 14.97 -5.52
N LEU A 7 -6.74 13.70 -5.58
CA LEU A 7 -7.05 12.72 -4.56
C LEU A 7 -6.49 13.12 -3.20
N ARG A 8 -5.25 13.62 -3.15
CA ARG A 8 -4.62 14.07 -1.90
C ARG A 8 -5.43 15.16 -1.19
N LYS A 9 -6.13 16.02 -1.96
CA LYS A 9 -6.98 17.09 -1.41
C LYS A 9 -8.38 16.62 -1.04
N LYS A 10 -8.90 15.60 -1.74
CA LYS A 10 -10.30 15.18 -1.60
C LYS A 10 -10.45 13.93 -0.73
N ASN A 11 -9.58 12.94 -0.92
CA ASN A 11 -9.69 11.64 -0.26
C ASN A 11 -8.29 11.01 -0.09
N ILE A 12 -7.76 11.12 1.11
CA ILE A 12 -6.40 10.64 1.40
C ILE A 12 -6.27 9.12 1.30
N ALA A 13 -7.36 8.37 1.53
CA ALA A 13 -7.35 6.93 1.41
C ALA A 13 -7.25 6.50 -0.07
N GLU A 14 -8.03 7.12 -0.95
CA GLU A 14 -7.92 6.89 -2.39
C GLU A 14 -6.55 7.34 -2.93
N TYR A 15 -6.02 8.47 -2.42
CA TYR A 15 -4.66 8.89 -2.76
C TYR A 15 -3.63 7.81 -2.45
N LEU A 16 -3.67 7.23 -1.24
CA LEU A 16 -2.71 6.22 -0.82
C LEU A 16 -2.80 4.96 -1.69
N LEU A 17 -4.00 4.44 -1.94
CA LEU A 17 -4.23 3.29 -2.80
C LEU A 17 -3.79 3.57 -4.26
N TYR A 18 -4.04 4.78 -4.77
CA TYR A 18 -3.58 5.21 -6.09
C TYR A 18 -2.03 5.25 -6.16
N MET A 19 -1.37 5.78 -5.13
CA MET A 19 0.09 5.83 -5.11
C MET A 19 0.73 4.44 -5.07
N TRP A 20 0.13 3.48 -4.37
CA TRP A 20 0.57 2.08 -4.40
C TRP A 20 0.44 1.46 -5.79
N GLN A 21 -0.64 1.77 -6.52
CA GLN A 21 -0.77 1.36 -7.93
C GLN A 21 0.32 1.98 -8.81
N VAL A 22 0.66 3.25 -8.58
CA VAL A 22 1.73 3.93 -9.32
C VAL A 22 3.08 3.28 -9.06
N GLU A 23 3.39 2.92 -7.81
CA GLU A 23 4.61 2.18 -7.47
C GLU A 23 4.67 0.82 -8.18
N ASP A 24 3.58 0.07 -8.20
CA ASP A 24 3.51 -1.21 -8.89
C ASP A 24 3.56 -1.07 -10.42
N LEU A 25 3.00 0.00 -10.97
CA LEU A 25 3.14 0.33 -12.38
C LEU A 25 4.62 0.58 -12.73
N ILE A 26 5.34 1.37 -11.93
CA ILE A 26 6.77 1.60 -12.13
C ILE A 26 7.55 0.29 -12.13
N ARG A 27 7.24 -0.62 -11.19
CA ARG A 27 7.83 -1.98 -11.12
C ARG A 27 7.51 -2.81 -12.35
N ALA A 28 6.26 -2.78 -12.83
CA ALA A 28 5.81 -3.52 -14.01
C ALA A 28 6.54 -3.10 -15.30
N TYR A 29 7.04 -1.87 -15.35
CA TYR A 29 7.90 -1.39 -16.41
C TYR A 29 9.41 -1.51 -16.10
N ASP A 30 9.80 -2.45 -15.21
CA ASP A 30 11.19 -2.73 -14.81
C ASP A 30 11.92 -1.49 -14.25
N CYS A 31 11.18 -0.56 -13.64
CA CYS A 31 11.70 0.71 -13.18
C CYS A 31 12.46 1.49 -14.30
N SER A 32 11.94 1.45 -15.51
CA SER A 32 12.52 2.10 -16.69
C SER A 32 11.68 3.29 -17.14
N LEU A 33 12.18 4.51 -16.91
CA LEU A 33 11.48 5.74 -17.31
C LEU A 33 11.21 5.80 -18.81
N SER A 34 12.15 5.35 -19.64
CA SER A 34 11.99 5.32 -21.09
C SER A 34 10.88 4.39 -21.56
N ARG A 35 10.69 3.25 -20.87
CA ARG A 35 9.57 2.34 -21.14
C ARG A 35 8.25 2.94 -20.67
N ILE A 36 8.21 3.53 -19.47
CA ILE A 36 7.01 4.21 -18.95
C ILE A 36 6.57 5.30 -19.92
N ARG A 37 7.49 6.16 -20.40
CA ARG A 37 7.16 7.20 -21.36
C ARG A 37 6.57 6.60 -22.63
N ARG A 38 7.28 5.69 -23.29
CA ARG A 38 6.93 5.14 -24.60
C ARG A 38 5.67 4.28 -24.57
N GLU A 39 5.53 3.43 -23.55
CA GLU A 39 4.52 2.36 -23.52
C GLU A 39 3.29 2.69 -22.66
N TYR A 40 3.39 3.72 -21.81
CA TYR A 40 2.29 4.14 -20.94
C TYR A 40 1.88 5.58 -21.17
N ILE A 41 2.80 6.57 -21.05
CA ILE A 41 2.43 8.00 -21.11
C ILE A 41 1.95 8.39 -22.51
N GLU A 42 2.59 7.88 -23.56
CA GLU A 42 2.21 8.19 -24.96
C GLU A 42 0.80 7.71 -25.36
N ARG A 43 0.17 6.85 -24.56
CA ARG A 43 -1.21 6.38 -24.80
C ARG A 43 -2.28 7.38 -24.38
N PHE A 44 -1.92 8.38 -23.60
CA PHE A 44 -2.86 9.41 -23.16
C PHE A 44 -2.99 10.51 -24.21
N ASP A 45 -4.22 10.99 -24.38
CA ASP A 45 -4.53 12.15 -25.20
C ASP A 45 -4.25 13.44 -24.42
N TYR A 46 -2.97 13.66 -24.13
CA TYR A 46 -2.44 14.84 -23.44
C TYR A 46 -1.57 15.66 -24.37
N THR A 47 -1.40 16.96 -24.05
CA THR A 47 -0.45 17.81 -24.74
C THR A 47 0.99 17.35 -24.48
N ASP A 48 1.93 17.76 -25.33
CA ASP A 48 3.34 17.42 -25.16
C ASP A 48 3.89 17.92 -23.83
N GLU A 49 3.46 19.11 -23.38
CA GLU A 49 3.83 19.69 -22.08
C GLU A 49 3.31 18.82 -20.93
N GLN A 50 2.06 18.35 -21.01
CA GLN A 50 1.47 17.47 -19.98
C GLN A 50 2.19 16.11 -19.94
N LYS A 51 2.58 15.56 -21.09
CA LYS A 51 3.35 14.32 -21.17
C LYS A 51 4.75 14.49 -20.58
N GLU A 52 5.37 15.63 -20.80
CA GLU A 52 6.66 15.93 -20.18
C GLU A 52 6.56 16.06 -18.68
N GLU A 53 5.57 16.82 -18.15
CA GLU A 53 5.31 16.91 -16.72
C GLU A 53 5.03 15.54 -16.07
N MET A 54 4.29 14.66 -16.77
CA MET A 54 4.10 13.28 -16.30
C MET A 54 5.39 12.50 -16.28
N THR A 55 6.22 12.65 -17.31
CA THR A 55 7.51 11.97 -17.43
C THR A 55 8.42 12.38 -16.27
N ASP A 56 8.52 13.67 -15.99
CA ASP A 56 9.31 14.20 -14.88
C ASP A 56 8.81 13.66 -13.53
N TRP A 57 7.49 13.65 -13.31
CA TRP A 57 6.90 13.11 -12.10
C TRP A 57 7.19 11.62 -11.89
N TYR A 58 7.09 10.78 -12.93
CA TYR A 58 7.50 9.38 -12.85
C TYR A 58 9.01 9.23 -12.63
N GLY A 59 9.80 10.12 -13.21
CA GLY A 59 11.24 10.18 -12.99
C GLY A 59 11.60 10.48 -11.54
N ASP A 60 10.87 11.39 -10.89
CA ASP A 60 11.05 11.72 -9.48
C ASP A 60 10.70 10.54 -8.58
N LEU A 61 9.56 9.89 -8.82
CA LEU A 61 9.17 8.70 -8.07
C LEU A 61 10.19 7.58 -8.23
N LEU A 62 10.66 7.35 -9.45
CA LEU A 62 11.68 6.33 -9.73
C LEU A 62 13.00 6.61 -9.01
N ARG A 63 13.41 7.89 -8.93
CA ARG A 63 14.60 8.30 -8.16
C ARG A 63 14.42 8.00 -6.66
N MET A 64 13.26 8.35 -6.09
CA MET A 64 12.93 8.03 -4.70
C MET A 64 12.92 6.52 -4.46
N MET A 65 12.27 5.73 -5.33
CA MET A 65 12.25 4.27 -5.21
C MET A 65 13.65 3.65 -5.25
N ASN A 66 14.56 4.22 -6.06
CA ASN A 66 15.97 3.79 -6.10
C ASN A 66 16.72 4.13 -4.81
N GLN A 67 16.52 5.34 -4.28
CA GLN A 67 17.19 5.83 -3.07
C GLN A 67 16.71 5.09 -1.81
N GLU A 68 15.42 4.77 -1.74
CA GLU A 68 14.78 4.10 -0.62
C GLU A 68 14.83 2.56 -0.72
N GLY A 69 15.38 2.01 -1.81
CA GLY A 69 15.48 0.56 -2.01
C GLY A 69 14.14 -0.15 -2.29
N CYS A 70 13.11 0.60 -2.73
CA CYS A 70 11.75 0.09 -2.95
C CYS A 70 11.49 -0.45 -4.36
N ARG A 71 12.53 -0.77 -5.15
CA ARG A 71 12.36 -1.24 -6.53
C ARG A 71 11.65 -2.57 -6.65
N GLU A 72 11.96 -3.51 -5.75
CA GLU A 72 11.41 -4.87 -5.79
C GLU A 72 10.16 -5.04 -4.92
N GLY A 73 9.92 -4.12 -3.99
CA GLY A 73 8.77 -4.20 -3.08
C GLY A 73 8.80 -3.10 -2.03
N GLY A 74 7.78 -3.08 -1.18
CA GLY A 74 7.57 -2.04 -0.20
C GLY A 74 6.97 -0.76 -0.80
N HIS A 75 6.87 0.28 0.02
CA HIS A 75 6.27 1.55 -0.35
C HIS A 75 7.22 2.71 -0.07
N LEU A 76 7.11 3.76 -0.88
CA LEU A 76 7.84 5.01 -0.68
C LEU A 76 7.57 5.60 0.70
N GLN A 77 8.59 6.15 1.33
CA GLN A 77 8.49 6.76 2.66
C GLN A 77 7.40 7.83 2.73
N ILE A 78 7.21 8.62 1.68
CA ILE A 78 6.12 9.62 1.62
C ILE A 78 4.73 9.01 1.77
N ASN A 79 4.52 7.79 1.25
CA ASN A 79 3.26 7.05 1.37
C ASN A 79 3.15 6.36 2.73
N GLN A 80 4.26 5.86 3.27
CA GLN A 80 4.31 5.31 4.63
C GLN A 80 4.00 6.39 5.68
N ILE A 81 4.50 7.63 5.51
CA ILE A 81 4.17 8.75 6.39
C ILE A 81 2.66 9.04 6.38
N VAL A 82 2.02 9.04 5.22
CA VAL A 82 0.56 9.23 5.13
C VAL A 82 -0.18 8.11 5.85
N LEU A 83 0.22 6.86 5.66
CA LEU A 83 -0.37 5.72 6.35
C LEU A 83 -0.20 5.83 7.87
N GLN A 84 0.99 6.22 8.34
CA GLN A 84 1.25 6.43 9.76
C GLN A 84 0.39 7.56 10.35
N GLN A 85 0.19 8.66 9.63
CA GLN A 85 -0.71 9.73 10.06
C GLN A 85 -2.16 9.24 10.23
N LEU A 86 -2.62 8.35 9.34
CA LEU A 86 -3.95 7.74 9.47
C LEU A 86 -4.04 6.79 10.68
N VAL A 87 -2.98 6.04 10.96
CA VAL A 87 -2.89 5.18 12.16
C VAL A 87 -2.95 6.03 13.45
N GLU A 88 -2.20 7.12 13.49
CA GLU A 88 -2.17 8.04 14.64
C GLU A 88 -3.53 8.73 14.84
N LEU A 89 -4.14 9.21 13.76
CA LEU A 89 -5.47 9.82 13.81
C LEU A 89 -6.53 8.83 14.28
N ASN A 90 -6.49 7.58 13.80
CA ASN A 90 -7.38 6.51 14.29
C ASN A 90 -7.24 6.32 15.81
N ALA A 91 -6.02 6.27 16.32
CA ALA A 91 -5.78 6.11 17.75
C ALA A 91 -6.32 7.30 18.56
N GLN A 92 -6.17 8.53 18.07
CA GLN A 92 -6.71 9.74 18.69
C GLN A 92 -8.24 9.76 18.68
N LEU A 93 -8.88 9.42 17.57
CA LEU A 93 -10.34 9.33 17.45
C LEU A 93 -10.92 8.27 18.40
N LEU A 94 -10.26 7.12 18.54
CA LEU A 94 -10.68 6.05 19.41
C LEU A 94 -10.52 6.39 20.90
N SER A 95 -9.53 7.18 21.26
CA SER A 95 -9.28 7.58 22.65
C SER A 95 -10.19 8.71 23.12
N SER A 96 -10.79 9.47 22.19
CA SER A 96 -11.64 10.61 22.52
C SER A 96 -13.10 10.23 22.67
N SER A 97 -13.75 10.77 23.72
CA SER A 97 -15.18 10.61 23.94
C SER A 97 -16.06 11.44 22.99
N LYS A 98 -15.48 12.37 22.25
CA LYS A 98 -16.19 13.24 21.28
C LYS A 98 -16.61 12.54 19.99
N PHE A 99 -16.06 11.34 19.71
CA PHE A 99 -16.30 10.60 18.46
C PHE A 99 -17.00 9.25 18.68
N PRO A 100 -18.14 9.17 19.39
CA PRO A 100 -18.79 7.90 19.72
C PRO A 100 -19.26 7.14 18.48
N PHE A 101 -19.66 7.84 17.43
CA PHE A 101 -20.06 7.24 16.16
C PHE A 101 -18.87 6.56 15.46
N TYR A 102 -17.70 7.21 15.43
CA TYR A 102 -16.47 6.63 14.89
C TYR A 102 -16.10 5.35 15.65
N ASN A 103 -16.12 5.40 16.98
CA ASN A 103 -15.86 4.26 17.85
C ASN A 103 -16.80 3.08 17.52
N SER A 104 -18.10 3.35 17.36
CA SER A 104 -19.10 2.32 17.03
C SER A 104 -18.79 1.66 15.68
N GLU A 105 -18.46 2.43 14.64
CA GLU A 105 -18.11 1.89 13.33
C GLU A 105 -16.79 1.12 13.33
N TYR A 106 -15.79 1.56 14.12
CA TYR A 106 -14.56 0.81 14.30
C TYR A 106 -14.81 -0.58 14.90
N TYR A 107 -15.58 -0.68 16.00
CA TYR A 107 -15.86 -1.98 16.61
C TYR A 107 -16.74 -2.88 15.74
N LYS A 108 -17.56 -2.31 14.88
CA LYS A 108 -18.34 -3.06 13.89
C LYS A 108 -17.43 -3.68 12.81
N VAL A 109 -16.39 -2.98 12.39
CA VAL A 109 -15.48 -3.46 11.34
C VAL A 109 -14.34 -4.34 11.88
N LEU A 110 -14.03 -4.27 13.15
CA LEU A 110 -12.91 -4.98 13.77
C LEU A 110 -12.88 -6.51 13.52
N PRO A 111 -14.00 -7.25 13.57
CA PRO A 111 -14.01 -8.67 13.24
C PRO A 111 -13.53 -8.98 11.82
N PHE A 112 -13.88 -8.13 10.85
CA PHE A 112 -13.45 -8.28 9.46
C PHE A 112 -11.93 -8.00 9.29
N ILE A 113 -11.40 -7.05 10.06
CA ILE A 113 -9.95 -6.75 10.08
C ILE A 113 -9.17 -7.95 10.62
N VAL A 114 -9.65 -8.54 11.73
CA VAL A 114 -9.04 -9.74 12.33
C VAL A 114 -9.06 -10.92 11.34
N GLU A 115 -10.19 -11.16 10.67
CA GLU A 115 -10.29 -12.21 9.66
C GLU A 115 -9.32 -11.99 8.49
N LEU A 116 -9.20 -10.75 7.99
CA LEU A 116 -8.23 -10.43 6.95
C LEU A 116 -6.78 -10.70 7.38
N ARG A 117 -6.43 -10.30 8.61
CA ARG A 117 -5.08 -10.50 9.17
C ARG A 117 -4.73 -11.98 9.26
N GLN A 118 -5.66 -12.82 9.69
CA GLN A 118 -5.46 -14.28 9.73
C GLN A 118 -5.21 -14.84 8.33
N LYS A 119 -6.06 -14.49 7.35
CA LYS A 119 -5.91 -14.96 5.96
C LYS A 119 -4.61 -14.51 5.29
N THR A 120 -4.11 -13.32 5.62
CA THR A 120 -2.83 -12.82 5.10
C THR A 120 -1.64 -13.45 5.81
N GLY A 121 -1.75 -13.72 7.11
CA GLY A 121 -0.74 -14.43 7.90
C GLY A 121 -0.52 -15.86 7.42
N ASP A 122 -1.59 -16.62 7.23
CA ASP A 122 -1.53 -17.99 6.72
C ASP A 122 -0.88 -18.06 5.33
N ARG A 123 -1.18 -17.13 4.42
CA ARG A 123 -0.54 -17.07 3.09
C ARG A 123 0.97 -16.78 3.16
N ARG A 124 1.42 -15.95 4.11
CA ARG A 124 2.86 -15.68 4.29
C ARG A 124 3.60 -16.91 4.78
N GLN A 125 2.99 -17.73 5.65
CA GLN A 125 3.56 -19.00 6.10
C GLN A 125 3.65 -20.03 4.97
N GLU A 126 2.58 -20.25 4.20
CA GLU A 126 2.58 -21.17 3.06
C GLU A 126 3.61 -20.80 1.98
N THR A 127 3.79 -19.50 1.70
CA THR A 127 4.81 -19.05 0.73
C THR A 127 6.23 -19.15 1.27
N GLY A 128 6.42 -18.99 2.59
CA GLY A 128 7.68 -19.20 3.27
C GLY A 128 8.13 -20.68 3.25
N ASP A 129 7.21 -21.58 3.51
CA ASP A 129 7.46 -23.01 3.51
C ASP A 129 7.77 -23.55 2.09
N ARG A 130 7.02 -23.13 1.07
CA ARG A 130 7.33 -23.48 -0.34
C ARG A 130 8.70 -23.00 -0.81
N ARG A 131 9.17 -21.83 -0.33
CA ARG A 131 10.54 -21.36 -0.65
C ARG A 131 11.63 -22.19 0.06
N ARG A 132 11.35 -22.74 1.24
CA ARG A 132 12.28 -23.65 1.95
C ARG A 132 12.36 -25.01 1.26
N GLU A 133 11.24 -25.57 0.82
CA GLU A 133 11.20 -26.85 0.09
C GLU A 133 11.89 -26.77 -1.28
N THR A 134 11.81 -25.65 -2.00
CA THR A 134 12.51 -25.48 -3.30
C THR A 134 14.00 -25.12 -3.16
N GLY A 135 14.44 -24.70 -1.96
CA GLY A 135 15.84 -24.35 -1.67
C GLY A 135 16.76 -25.54 -1.36
N ASP A 136 16.22 -26.68 -0.98
CA ASP A 136 17.01 -27.84 -0.52
C ASP A 136 17.51 -28.77 -1.66
N GLY A 137 17.15 -28.48 -2.91
CA GLY A 137 17.49 -29.27 -4.10
C GLY A 137 18.78 -28.90 -4.83
N ARG A 138 19.61 -27.96 -4.32
CA ARG A 138 20.87 -27.56 -4.96
C ARG A 138 22.03 -27.40 -3.97
N ARG A 139 22.44 -28.47 -3.36
CA ARG A 139 23.76 -28.58 -2.76
C ARG A 139 24.42 -29.90 -3.29
N GLU A 140 25.15 -29.73 -4.35
CA GLU A 140 26.37 -30.50 -4.64
C GLU A 140 26.93 -30.01 -5.98
N THR A 141 27.89 -29.09 -5.91
CA THR A 141 29.12 -29.10 -6.71
C THR A 141 29.94 -27.86 -6.36
N GLY A 142 31.16 -28.10 -6.02
CA GLY A 142 32.14 -27.25 -5.40
C GLY A 142 32.56 -25.98 -6.08
N GLY A 143 33.19 -25.11 -5.28
CA GLY A 143 33.99 -23.98 -5.76
C GLY A 143 34.02 -22.84 -4.76
N ARG A 144 35.10 -22.77 -3.98
CA ARG A 144 35.49 -21.61 -3.17
C ARG A 144 35.24 -20.29 -3.92
N ARG A 145 34.36 -19.46 -3.39
CA ARG A 145 34.39 -17.99 -3.59
C ARG A 145 34.01 -17.30 -2.30
N GLN A 146 34.87 -16.38 -1.95
CA GLN A 146 34.94 -15.57 -0.76
C GLN A 146 33.60 -14.99 -0.32
N GLU A 147 33.39 -15.09 0.99
CA GLU A 147 32.42 -14.36 1.78
C GLU A 147 32.56 -12.84 1.53
N MET A 148 31.59 -12.31 0.78
CA MET A 148 31.23 -10.90 0.88
C MET A 148 29.74 -10.90 1.22
N GLY A 149 29.46 -10.47 2.44
CA GLY A 149 28.18 -10.62 3.12
C GLY A 149 27.01 -10.08 2.34
N ASP A 150 26.18 -10.97 1.88
CA ASP A 150 24.82 -10.68 1.42
C ASP A 150 23.94 -10.47 2.66
N ARG A 151 24.06 -9.30 3.27
CA ARG A 151 23.04 -8.80 4.19
C ARG A 151 21.82 -8.43 3.38
N ARG A 152 21.07 -9.41 2.90
CA ARG A 152 19.64 -9.23 2.64
C ARG A 152 19.02 -8.86 3.98
N GLN A 153 18.80 -7.57 4.19
CA GLN A 153 17.87 -7.11 5.19
C GLN A 153 16.52 -7.77 4.88
N GLU A 154 16.23 -8.83 5.61
CA GLU A 154 14.87 -9.20 5.92
C GLU A 154 14.30 -8.01 6.70
N THR A 155 13.61 -7.10 6.00
CA THR A 155 12.77 -6.10 6.62
C THR A 155 11.49 -6.75 7.10
N GLY A 156 11.63 -7.79 7.90
CA GLY A 156 10.64 -8.28 8.83
C GLY A 156 10.96 -7.63 10.16
N ASP A 157 10.72 -6.32 10.26
CA ASP A 157 10.58 -5.69 11.57
C ASP A 157 9.46 -6.46 12.27
N GLY A 158 9.73 -7.04 13.44
CA GLY A 158 8.76 -7.79 14.25
C GLY A 158 7.63 -6.91 14.81
N ARG A 159 7.39 -5.77 14.17
CA ARG A 159 6.30 -4.85 14.43
C ARG A 159 4.99 -5.48 13.94
N GLN A 160 4.06 -5.65 14.83
CA GLN A 160 2.72 -6.07 14.48
C GLN A 160 2.05 -5.02 13.60
N GLU A 161 1.55 -5.44 12.43
CA GLU A 161 0.80 -4.61 11.52
C GLU A 161 -0.43 -4.01 12.22
N SER A 162 -0.63 -2.70 12.10
CA SER A 162 -1.79 -2.02 12.70
C SER A 162 -3.10 -2.41 11.98
N GLU A 163 -4.25 -2.15 12.61
CA GLU A 163 -5.57 -2.39 12.03
C GLU A 163 -5.75 -1.59 10.72
N ILE A 164 -5.30 -0.35 10.71
CA ILE A 164 -5.39 0.53 9.52
C ILE A 164 -4.51 0.01 8.39
N GLU A 165 -3.27 -0.41 8.67
CA GLU A 165 -2.40 -1.05 7.67
C GLU A 165 -3.06 -2.30 7.09
N THR A 166 -3.67 -3.15 7.94
CA THR A 166 -4.41 -4.34 7.50
C THR A 166 -5.58 -3.98 6.59
N CYS A 167 -6.33 -2.90 6.90
CA CYS A 167 -7.40 -2.40 6.05
C CYS A 167 -6.88 -2.01 4.66
N PHE A 168 -5.83 -1.19 4.58
CA PHE A 168 -5.25 -0.76 3.31
C PHE A 168 -4.70 -1.93 2.51
N ASN A 169 -3.98 -2.86 3.14
CA ASN A 169 -3.47 -4.07 2.50
C ASN A 169 -4.61 -4.95 1.96
N GLY A 170 -5.70 -5.08 2.71
CA GLY A 170 -6.90 -5.80 2.26
C GLY A 170 -7.59 -5.14 1.07
N LEU A 171 -7.80 -3.82 1.12
CA LEU A 171 -8.39 -3.04 0.03
C LEU A 171 -7.55 -3.14 -1.24
N TYR A 172 -6.23 -2.93 -1.11
CA TYR A 172 -5.30 -3.04 -2.21
C TYR A 172 -5.26 -4.45 -2.80
N GLY A 173 -5.19 -5.48 -1.96
CA GLY A 173 -5.18 -6.87 -2.39
C GLY A 173 -6.44 -7.25 -3.18
N VAL A 174 -7.63 -6.81 -2.74
CA VAL A 174 -8.89 -7.05 -3.48
C VAL A 174 -8.92 -6.28 -4.79
N MET A 175 -8.40 -5.05 -4.82
CA MET A 175 -8.27 -4.28 -6.04
C MET A 175 -7.38 -5.00 -7.07
N MET A 176 -6.24 -5.55 -6.64
CA MET A 176 -5.34 -6.32 -7.50
C MET A 176 -5.97 -7.63 -8.00
N LEU A 177 -6.76 -8.32 -7.16
CA LEU A 177 -7.51 -9.51 -7.59
C LEU A 177 -8.55 -9.18 -8.68
N ARG A 178 -9.24 -8.05 -8.55
CA ARG A 178 -10.18 -7.56 -9.58
C ARG A 178 -9.48 -7.24 -10.90
N LEU A 179 -8.33 -6.58 -10.86
CA LEU A 179 -7.52 -6.30 -12.05
C LEU A 179 -7.07 -7.60 -12.75
N GLN A 180 -6.76 -8.64 -11.98
CA GLN A 180 -6.39 -9.96 -12.48
C GLN A 180 -7.61 -10.82 -12.88
N LYS A 181 -8.84 -10.28 -12.78
CA LYS A 181 -10.11 -10.98 -13.05
C LYS A 181 -10.27 -12.29 -12.24
N LYS A 182 -9.69 -12.34 -11.04
CA LYS A 182 -9.83 -13.47 -10.12
C LYS A 182 -11.16 -13.39 -9.37
N GLU A 183 -11.74 -14.54 -9.09
CA GLU A 183 -12.95 -14.64 -8.28
C GLU A 183 -12.67 -14.26 -6.83
N ILE A 184 -13.59 -13.52 -6.24
CA ILE A 184 -13.54 -13.06 -4.85
C ILE A 184 -14.80 -13.58 -4.17
N SER A 185 -14.63 -14.24 -3.02
CA SER A 185 -15.77 -14.78 -2.26
C SER A 185 -16.71 -13.67 -1.78
N GLN A 186 -18.00 -13.99 -1.65
CA GLN A 186 -19.02 -13.05 -1.17
C GLN A 186 -18.70 -12.52 0.24
N ASN A 187 -18.15 -13.37 1.11
CA ASN A 187 -17.73 -12.96 2.45
C ASN A 187 -16.61 -11.92 2.40
N THR A 188 -15.62 -12.11 1.51
CA THR A 188 -14.56 -11.13 1.30
C THR A 188 -15.12 -9.82 0.75
N LEU A 189 -16.04 -9.86 -0.20
CA LEU A 189 -16.68 -8.66 -0.76
C LEU A 189 -17.47 -7.90 0.31
N HIS A 190 -18.17 -8.61 1.20
CA HIS A 190 -18.88 -7.99 2.32
C HIS A 190 -17.90 -7.32 3.30
N ALA A 191 -16.87 -8.03 3.73
CA ALA A 191 -15.84 -7.49 4.62
C ALA A 191 -15.18 -6.22 4.02
N ILE A 192 -14.81 -6.27 2.74
CA ILE A 192 -14.20 -5.13 2.04
C ILE A 192 -15.15 -3.93 1.94
N LYS A 193 -16.45 -4.16 1.75
CA LYS A 193 -17.44 -3.08 1.75
C LYS A 193 -17.48 -2.34 3.10
N GLU A 194 -17.56 -3.08 4.21
CA GLU A 194 -17.57 -2.49 5.55
C GLU A 194 -16.25 -1.75 5.85
N ILE A 195 -15.11 -2.34 5.50
CA ILE A 195 -13.79 -1.71 5.63
C ILE A 195 -13.69 -0.45 4.76
N THR A 196 -14.20 -0.46 3.54
CA THR A 196 -14.20 0.72 2.66
C THR A 196 -14.98 1.88 3.28
N THR A 197 -16.15 1.59 3.87
CA THR A 197 -16.96 2.60 4.56
C THR A 197 -16.22 3.19 5.75
N PHE A 198 -15.58 2.36 6.56
CA PHE A 198 -14.80 2.79 7.73
C PHE A 198 -13.58 3.63 7.32
N ILE A 199 -12.81 3.19 6.34
CA ILE A 199 -11.63 3.93 5.84
C ILE A 199 -12.03 5.25 5.17
N GLY A 200 -13.19 5.27 4.48
CA GLY A 200 -13.77 6.52 3.96
C GLY A 200 -14.05 7.53 5.08
N MET A 201 -14.67 7.08 6.17
CA MET A 201 -14.92 7.93 7.33
C MET A 201 -13.62 8.43 7.98
N LEU A 202 -12.60 7.58 8.13
CA LEU A 202 -11.27 8.00 8.62
C LEU A 202 -10.64 9.05 7.69
N SER A 203 -10.78 8.88 6.38
CA SER A 203 -10.32 9.85 5.38
C SER A 203 -11.02 11.21 5.53
N ASP A 204 -12.33 11.22 5.79
CA ASP A 204 -13.09 12.46 6.04
C ASP A 204 -12.62 13.18 7.31
N TYR A 205 -12.36 12.43 8.38
CA TYR A 205 -11.77 13.00 9.60
C TYR A 205 -10.36 13.54 9.36
N TYR A 206 -9.54 12.85 8.56
CA TYR A 206 -8.23 13.34 8.18
C TYR A 206 -8.30 14.69 7.45
N GLN A 207 -9.24 14.84 6.50
CA GLN A 207 -9.41 16.10 5.78
C GLN A 207 -9.91 17.22 6.72
N LYS A 208 -10.83 16.93 7.64
CA LYS A 208 -11.28 17.89 8.64
C LYS A 208 -10.15 18.33 9.56
N ASP A 209 -9.35 17.38 10.06
CA ASP A 209 -8.21 17.70 10.90
C ASP A 209 -7.19 18.62 10.21
N LYS A 210 -6.89 18.36 8.93
CA LYS A 210 -5.98 19.19 8.14
C LYS A 210 -6.52 20.60 7.84
N ASN A 211 -7.82 20.75 7.66
CA ASN A 211 -8.43 22.01 7.27
C ASN A 211 -8.82 22.89 8.47
N GLU A 212 -9.32 22.29 9.54
CA GLU A 212 -9.98 22.98 10.65
C GLU A 212 -9.33 22.70 12.00
N GLY A 213 -8.56 21.62 12.09
CA GLY A 213 -8.09 21.05 13.35
C GLY A 213 -9.21 20.31 14.10
N LEU A 214 -8.92 19.12 14.62
CA LEU A 214 -9.84 18.40 15.47
C LEU A 214 -9.46 18.58 16.94
N GLU A 215 -10.47 18.82 17.77
CA GLU A 215 -10.31 18.83 19.22
C GLU A 215 -10.63 17.46 19.78
N PHE A 216 -9.69 16.83 20.45
CA PHE A 216 -9.80 15.47 20.99
C PHE A 216 -10.14 15.42 22.48
N GLU A 217 -10.06 16.53 23.22
CA GLU A 217 -10.40 16.63 24.64
C GLU A 217 -11.79 17.19 24.88
#